data_1534172a2d33d7cfb0b26ae156a84b75
#
_entry.id   1534172a2d33d7cfb0b26ae156a84b75
#
_cell.length_a   1.000
_cell.length_b   1.000
_cell.length_c   1.000
_cell.angle_alpha   90.00
_cell.angle_beta   90.00
_cell.angle_gamma   90.00
#
_symmetry.space_group_name_H-M   'P 1'
#
loop_
_entity.id
_entity.type
_entity.pdbx_description
1 polymer ?
#
loop_
_entity_poly.entity_id
_entity_poly.type
_entity_poly.pdbx_seq_one_letter_code
_entity_poly.pdbx_strand_id
1 'polypeptide(L)'
;MEKLERLARDIQRYPRVSVCGILKGETAAMNLQTDLAMLGKAAVTKLRFAEQTQCLSKTDADDLLIIFSYTGIFYDYGYPRSQAKGKSRAKIYFITSDPKAEQSGLYDEVIWFESLQNQASHPYQLQLVAGLIAQSYAHFLQDEEKRESETP
;
A
#
# COMPACT_ATOMS: atom_id res chain seq x y z
N MET A 1 7.24 -4.98 -11.75
CA MET A 1 7.24 -3.73 -12.57
C MET A 1 5.81 -3.29 -12.87
N GLU A 2 5.05 -4.10 -13.56
CA GLU A 2 3.67 -3.77 -13.95
C GLU A 2 2.75 -3.45 -12.76
N LYS A 3 2.84 -4.19 -11.66
CA LYS A 3 2.05 -3.93 -10.45
C LYS A 3 2.40 -2.61 -9.79
N LEU A 4 3.67 -2.24 -9.80
CA LEU A 4 4.13 -0.94 -9.26
C LEU A 4 3.62 0.22 -10.12
N GLU A 5 3.60 0.05 -11.42
CA GLU A 5 3.06 1.07 -12.34
C GLU A 5 1.56 1.26 -12.16
N ARG A 6 0.83 0.15 -11.98
CA ARG A 6 -0.61 0.24 -11.65
C ARG A 6 -0.84 0.93 -10.32
N LEU A 7 -0.04 0.61 -9.31
CA LEU A 7 -0.15 1.26 -8.01
C LEU A 7 0.12 2.76 -8.12
N ALA A 8 1.15 3.15 -8.87
CA ALA A 8 1.45 4.57 -9.08
C ALA A 8 0.27 5.33 -9.70
N ARG A 9 -0.37 4.76 -10.72
CA ARG A 9 -1.57 5.34 -11.32
C ARG A 9 -2.72 5.44 -10.32
N ASP A 10 -2.92 4.40 -9.52
CA ASP A 10 -3.98 4.38 -8.53
C ASP A 10 -3.73 5.40 -7.41
N ILE A 11 -2.49 5.56 -6.96
CA ILE A 11 -2.12 6.60 -5.99
C ILE A 11 -2.56 7.97 -6.51
N GLN A 12 -2.29 8.26 -7.77
CA GLN A 12 -2.68 9.54 -8.36
C GLN A 12 -4.19 9.67 -8.49
N ARG A 13 -4.86 8.61 -8.91
CA ARG A 13 -6.29 8.64 -9.24
C ARG A 13 -7.21 8.67 -8.03
N TYR A 14 -6.87 7.97 -6.97
CA TYR A 14 -7.76 7.85 -5.82
C TYR A 14 -7.78 9.13 -4.98
N PRO A 15 -8.97 9.61 -4.59
CA PRO A 15 -9.08 10.82 -3.76
C PRO A 15 -8.41 10.66 -2.39
N ARG A 16 -8.49 9.47 -1.79
CA ARG A 16 -7.92 9.20 -0.47
C ARG A 16 -7.01 7.98 -0.53
N VAL A 17 -5.82 8.12 0.02
CA VAL A 17 -4.82 7.04 0.11
C VAL A 17 -4.47 6.85 1.57
N SER A 18 -4.61 5.62 2.06
CA SER A 18 -4.19 5.22 3.41
C SER A 18 -3.11 4.16 3.30
N VAL A 19 -2.05 4.34 4.08
CA VAL A 19 -0.93 3.41 4.15
C VAL A 19 -0.90 2.81 5.54
N CYS A 20 -0.95 1.50 5.63
CA CYS A 20 -1.13 0.77 6.88
C CYS A 20 -0.03 -0.27 7.06
N GLY A 21 0.26 -0.59 8.29
CA GLY A 21 1.20 -1.64 8.66
C GLY A 21 1.27 -1.76 10.17
N ILE A 22 1.68 -2.91 10.64
CA ILE A 22 1.91 -3.15 12.07
C ILE A 22 3.34 -3.64 12.27
N LEU A 23 3.88 -3.39 13.47
CA LEU A 23 5.25 -3.74 13.81
C LEU A 23 6.22 -3.12 12.79
N LYS A 24 7.01 -3.91 12.13
CA LYS A 24 7.98 -3.41 11.13
C LYS A 24 7.31 -2.91 9.85
N GLY A 25 6.09 -3.35 9.57
CA GLY A 25 5.28 -2.79 8.48
C GLY A 25 4.85 -1.36 8.74
N GLU A 26 4.67 -0.98 10.00
CA GLU A 26 4.37 0.40 10.38
C GLU A 26 5.45 1.38 9.93
N THR A 27 6.72 1.02 10.12
CA THR A 27 7.85 1.86 9.69
C THR A 27 7.86 2.05 8.17
N ALA A 28 7.61 0.98 7.42
CA ALA A 28 7.51 1.06 5.96
C ALA A 28 6.35 1.96 5.53
N ALA A 29 5.20 1.83 6.18
CA ALA A 29 4.03 2.66 5.93
C ALA A 29 4.31 4.15 6.21
N MET A 30 4.98 4.46 7.31
CA MET A 30 5.36 5.83 7.66
C MET A 30 6.31 6.43 6.62
N ASN A 31 7.30 5.66 6.17
CA ASN A 31 8.24 6.13 5.17
C ASN A 31 7.53 6.40 3.83
N LEU A 32 6.65 5.50 3.40
CA LEU A 32 5.90 5.71 2.16
C LEU A 32 4.99 6.93 2.27
N GLN A 33 4.30 7.09 3.39
CA GLN A 33 3.44 8.26 3.61
C GLN A 33 4.25 9.57 3.50
N THR A 34 5.44 9.61 4.09
CA THR A 34 6.33 10.77 4.02
C THR A 34 6.77 11.04 2.58
N ASP A 35 7.20 10.00 1.87
CA ASP A 35 7.65 10.12 0.48
C ASP A 35 6.52 10.62 -0.43
N LEU A 36 5.31 10.10 -0.26
CA LEU A 36 4.14 10.56 -1.03
C LEU A 36 3.82 12.02 -0.74
N ALA A 37 3.90 12.43 0.53
CA ALA A 37 3.70 13.83 0.92
C ALA A 37 4.73 14.75 0.26
N MET A 38 5.99 14.34 0.21
CA MET A 38 7.06 15.08 -0.47
C MET A 38 6.81 15.18 -1.97
N LEU A 39 6.13 14.22 -2.56
CA LEU A 39 5.75 14.21 -3.97
C LEU A 39 4.41 14.91 -4.23
N GLY A 40 3.81 15.52 -3.21
CA GLY A 40 2.58 16.28 -3.33
C GLY A 40 1.30 15.48 -3.15
N LYS A 41 1.39 14.21 -2.76
CA LYS A 41 0.21 13.38 -2.52
C LYS A 41 -0.01 13.19 -1.01
N ALA A 42 -1.09 13.77 -0.50
CA ALA A 42 -1.50 13.55 0.88
C ALA A 42 -1.94 12.10 1.07
N ALA A 43 -1.31 11.41 2.01
CA ALA A 43 -1.67 10.06 2.40
C ALA A 43 -1.78 9.99 3.92
N VAL A 44 -2.67 9.13 4.40
CA VAL A 44 -2.91 8.96 5.84
C VAL A 44 -2.26 7.67 6.32
N THR A 45 -1.57 7.75 7.46
CA THR A 45 -1.14 6.57 8.20
C THR A 45 -1.47 6.77 9.68
N LYS A 46 -1.75 5.67 10.38
CA LYS A 46 -1.99 5.66 11.82
C LYS A 46 -0.97 4.74 12.47
N LEU A 47 -0.51 5.09 13.65
CA LEU A 47 0.56 4.37 14.31
C LEU A 47 0.07 3.15 15.09
N ARG A 48 -1.14 3.25 15.67
CA ARG A 48 -1.69 2.16 16.48
C ARG A 48 -2.61 1.29 15.65
N PHE A 49 -2.52 0.00 15.85
CA PHE A 49 -3.36 -0.95 15.12
C PHE A 49 -4.85 -0.68 15.32
N ALA A 50 -5.27 -0.33 16.55
CA ALA A 50 -6.66 0.02 16.83
C ALA A 50 -7.12 1.25 16.01
N GLU A 51 -6.26 2.25 15.85
CA GLU A 51 -6.55 3.42 15.02
C GLU A 51 -6.59 3.06 13.54
N GLN A 52 -5.71 2.16 13.10
CA GLN A 52 -5.72 1.66 11.73
C GLN A 52 -7.02 0.93 11.41
N THR A 53 -7.45 0.00 12.26
CA THR A 53 -8.71 -0.73 12.05
C THR A 53 -9.92 0.20 12.04
N GLN A 54 -9.93 1.21 12.90
CA GLN A 54 -10.99 2.21 12.93
C GLN A 54 -11.03 3.02 11.63
N CYS A 55 -9.87 3.42 11.13
CA CYS A 55 -9.75 4.11 9.85
C CYS A 55 -10.21 3.24 8.68
N LEU A 56 -9.78 1.97 8.66
CA LEU A 56 -10.12 1.04 7.60
C LEU A 56 -11.62 0.73 7.55
N SER A 57 -12.29 0.68 8.71
CA SER A 57 -13.73 0.41 8.77
C SER A 57 -14.58 1.51 8.15
N LYS A 58 -14.01 2.70 7.97
CA LYS A 58 -14.71 3.86 7.40
C LYS A 58 -14.39 4.08 5.92
N THR A 59 -13.62 3.19 5.31
CA THR A 59 -13.23 3.33 3.90
C THR A 59 -14.35 2.91 2.95
N ASP A 60 -14.33 3.49 1.76
CA ASP A 60 -15.28 3.19 0.69
C ASP A 60 -14.57 3.12 -0.68
N ALA A 61 -15.33 3.19 -1.76
CA ALA A 61 -14.80 3.05 -3.11
C ALA A 61 -13.85 4.18 -3.54
N ASP A 62 -13.81 5.30 -2.82
CA ASP A 62 -12.89 6.41 -3.08
C ASP A 62 -11.55 6.25 -2.36
N ASP A 63 -11.38 5.17 -1.63
CA ASP A 63 -10.18 4.90 -0.85
C ASP A 63 -9.28 3.86 -1.50
N LEU A 64 -8.00 4.16 -1.52
CA LEU A 64 -6.93 3.22 -1.84
C LEU A 64 -6.21 2.85 -0.54
N LEU A 65 -6.09 1.56 -0.28
CA LEU A 65 -5.37 1.03 0.89
C LEU A 65 -4.09 0.35 0.43
N ILE A 66 -2.98 0.75 1.01
CA ILE A 66 -1.67 0.11 0.80
C ILE A 66 -1.27 -0.48 2.15
N ILE A 67 -1.22 -1.80 2.24
CA ILE A 67 -1.01 -2.51 3.50
C ILE A 67 0.30 -3.28 3.46
N PHE A 68 1.20 -2.96 4.37
CA PHE A 68 2.47 -3.67 4.56
C PHE A 68 2.29 -4.72 5.66
N SER A 69 2.37 -5.98 5.29
CA SER A 69 2.27 -7.10 6.22
C SER A 69 3.26 -8.20 5.85
N TYR A 70 4.41 -8.23 6.53
CA TYR A 70 5.49 -9.16 6.20
C TYR A 70 5.03 -10.61 6.18
N THR A 71 4.33 -11.04 7.23
CA THR A 71 3.86 -12.41 7.39
C THR A 71 2.48 -12.67 6.78
N GLY A 72 1.78 -11.65 6.33
CA GLY A 72 0.44 -11.78 5.78
C GLY A 72 -0.67 -11.81 6.81
N ILE A 73 -0.38 -11.62 8.09
CA ILE A 73 -1.36 -11.78 9.18
C ILE A 73 -2.06 -10.48 9.61
N PHE A 74 -1.94 -9.41 8.85
CA PHE A 74 -2.51 -8.10 9.21
C PHE A 74 -3.99 -8.20 9.62
N TYR A 75 -4.78 -8.94 8.86
CA TYR A 75 -6.21 -9.06 9.13
C TYR A 75 -6.54 -9.98 10.31
N ASP A 76 -5.61 -10.81 10.75
CA ASP A 76 -5.84 -11.69 11.90
C ASP A 76 -5.86 -10.93 13.23
N TYR A 77 -5.47 -9.66 13.22
CA TYR A 77 -5.48 -8.80 14.41
C TYR A 77 -6.79 -8.03 14.59
N GLY A 78 -7.87 -8.43 13.95
CA GLY A 78 -9.22 -7.93 14.25
C GLY A 78 -9.90 -7.12 13.16
N TYR A 79 -9.25 -6.91 12.01
CA TYR A 79 -9.95 -6.33 10.85
C TYR A 79 -10.79 -7.43 10.20
N PRO A 80 -12.12 -7.29 10.13
CA PRO A 80 -12.96 -8.35 9.59
C PRO A 80 -12.65 -8.63 8.12
N ARG A 81 -12.28 -9.87 7.82
CA ARG A 81 -12.01 -10.29 6.43
C ARG A 81 -13.18 -10.06 5.50
N SER A 82 -14.40 -10.12 6.02
CA SER A 82 -15.62 -9.84 5.26
C SER A 82 -15.70 -8.40 4.76
N GLN A 83 -15.05 -7.47 5.44
CA GLN A 83 -14.98 -6.06 5.01
C GLN A 83 -13.96 -5.83 3.90
N ALA A 84 -13.04 -6.77 3.67
CA ALA A 84 -12.11 -6.69 2.55
C ALA A 84 -12.77 -6.91 1.19
N LYS A 85 -14.01 -7.40 1.16
CA LYS A 85 -14.79 -7.63 -0.07
C LYS A 85 -16.19 -7.04 0.03
N GLY A 86 -16.59 -6.27 -0.96
CA GLY A 86 -17.93 -5.70 -1.08
C GLY A 86 -18.01 -4.71 -2.22
N LYS A 87 -19.22 -4.39 -2.68
CA LYS A 87 -19.44 -3.55 -3.87
C LYS A 87 -18.98 -2.11 -3.72
N SER A 88 -18.90 -1.59 -2.50
CA SER A 88 -18.54 -0.19 -2.22
C SER A 88 -17.29 -0.08 -1.37
N ARG A 89 -16.37 -1.02 -1.53
CA ARG A 89 -15.16 -1.11 -0.73
C ARG A 89 -13.97 -0.43 -1.38
N ALA A 90 -12.98 -0.11 -0.53
CA ALA A 90 -11.69 0.40 -0.94
C ALA A 90 -10.93 -0.62 -1.80
N LYS A 91 -10.08 -0.12 -2.68
CA LYS A 91 -9.13 -0.95 -3.41
C LYS A 91 -7.92 -1.23 -2.53
N ILE A 92 -7.49 -2.48 -2.46
CA ILE A 92 -6.44 -2.93 -1.54
C ILE A 92 -5.25 -3.48 -2.31
N TYR A 93 -4.09 -2.87 -2.07
CA TYR A 93 -2.77 -3.42 -2.41
C TYR A 93 -2.14 -3.98 -1.15
N PHE A 94 -1.83 -5.26 -1.18
CA PHE A 94 -1.25 -5.96 -0.04
C PHE A 94 0.20 -6.33 -0.34
N ILE A 95 1.12 -5.87 0.49
CA ILE A 95 2.56 -6.05 0.30
C ILE A 95 3.05 -7.03 1.35
N THR A 96 3.52 -8.20 0.92
CA THR A 96 3.80 -9.30 1.82
C THR A 96 4.84 -10.28 1.26
N SER A 97 5.47 -11.04 2.15
CA SER A 97 6.27 -12.21 1.78
C SER A 97 5.48 -13.52 1.85
N ASP A 98 4.21 -13.48 2.22
CA ASP A 98 3.37 -14.68 2.26
C ASP A 98 3.02 -15.14 0.84
N PRO A 99 3.52 -16.32 0.42
CA PRO A 99 3.25 -16.80 -0.94
C PRO A 99 1.79 -17.17 -1.18
N LYS A 100 0.98 -17.31 -0.13
CA LYS A 100 -0.44 -17.68 -0.22
C LYS A 100 -1.38 -16.48 -0.32
N ALA A 101 -0.86 -15.27 -0.13
CA ALA A 101 -1.71 -14.06 -0.09
C ALA A 101 -2.51 -13.86 -1.37
N GLU A 102 -1.89 -14.09 -2.51
CA GLU A 102 -2.54 -13.93 -3.82
C GLU A 102 -3.73 -14.88 -4.01
N GLN A 103 -3.62 -16.09 -3.49
CA GLN A 103 -4.64 -17.13 -3.59
C GLN A 103 -5.83 -16.90 -2.65
N SER A 104 -5.66 -16.08 -1.63
CA SER A 104 -6.73 -15.81 -0.65
C SER A 104 -7.92 -15.08 -1.28
N GLY A 105 -7.69 -14.31 -2.33
CA GLY A 105 -8.72 -13.50 -2.96
C GLY A 105 -9.24 -12.36 -2.09
N LEU A 106 -8.53 -12.01 -1.02
CA LEU A 106 -8.94 -10.96 -0.07
C LEU A 106 -8.53 -9.56 -0.54
N TYR A 107 -7.54 -9.49 -1.41
CA TYR A 107 -6.91 -8.24 -1.85
C TYR A 107 -7.10 -8.06 -3.35
N ASP A 108 -7.14 -6.82 -3.81
CA ASP A 108 -7.26 -6.53 -5.24
C ASP A 108 -5.95 -6.80 -5.97
N GLU A 109 -4.84 -6.42 -5.35
CA GLU A 109 -3.51 -6.69 -5.86
C GLU A 109 -2.60 -7.12 -4.71
N VAL A 110 -1.73 -8.08 -4.97
CA VAL A 110 -0.69 -8.50 -4.03
C VAL A 110 0.67 -8.22 -4.64
N ILE A 111 1.49 -7.45 -3.93
CA ILE A 111 2.90 -7.27 -4.27
C ILE A 111 3.67 -8.21 -3.36
N TRP A 112 4.06 -9.33 -3.92
CA TRP A 112 4.80 -10.37 -3.21
C TRP A 112 6.30 -10.19 -3.43
N PHE A 113 7.07 -10.40 -2.38
CA PHE A 113 8.52 -10.49 -2.45
C PHE A 113 9.01 -11.72 -1.73
N GLU A 114 10.08 -12.31 -2.24
CA GLU A 114 10.69 -13.49 -1.62
C GLU A 114 11.45 -13.08 -0.37
N SER A 115 11.33 -13.89 0.68
CA SER A 115 12.05 -13.66 1.94
C SER A 115 12.46 -14.97 2.57
N LEU A 116 13.59 -14.94 3.26
CA LEU A 116 14.07 -16.05 4.07
C LEU A 116 13.26 -16.23 5.36
N GLN A 117 12.25 -15.40 5.59
CA GLN A 117 11.38 -15.46 6.76
C GLN A 117 12.16 -15.28 8.07
N ASN A 118 13.22 -14.48 8.05
CA ASN A 118 13.99 -14.16 9.25
C ASN A 118 13.88 -12.69 9.61
N GLN A 119 13.92 -12.39 10.90
CA GLN A 119 13.72 -11.03 11.40
C GLN A 119 14.90 -10.09 11.10
N ALA A 120 16.04 -10.63 10.74
CA ALA A 120 17.20 -9.81 10.42
C ALA A 120 17.07 -9.13 9.06
N SER A 121 16.38 -9.75 8.11
CA SER A 121 16.28 -9.24 6.74
C SER A 121 14.95 -8.52 6.44
N HIS A 122 13.85 -8.89 7.08
CA HIS A 122 12.54 -8.37 6.65
C HIS A 122 12.34 -6.85 6.82
N PRO A 123 12.93 -6.14 7.79
CA PRO A 123 12.77 -4.70 7.83
C PRO A 123 13.34 -4.01 6.60
N TYR A 124 14.44 -4.51 6.09
CA TYR A 124 15.04 -3.96 4.86
C TYR A 124 14.19 -4.24 3.64
N GLN A 125 13.62 -5.43 3.54
CA GLN A 125 12.77 -5.81 2.41
C GLN A 125 11.53 -4.93 2.32
N LEU A 126 10.83 -4.71 3.42
CA LEU A 126 9.66 -3.82 3.44
C LEU A 126 10.03 -2.39 3.07
N GLN A 127 11.17 -1.89 3.58
CA GLN A 127 11.65 -0.55 3.26
C GLN A 127 12.02 -0.44 1.78
N LEU A 128 12.62 -1.46 1.20
CA LEU A 128 12.94 -1.49 -0.22
C LEU A 128 11.68 -1.41 -1.08
N VAL A 129 10.64 -2.16 -0.73
CA VAL A 129 9.38 -2.13 -1.47
C VAL A 129 8.72 -0.76 -1.34
N ALA A 130 8.70 -0.19 -0.13
CA ALA A 130 8.18 1.17 0.08
C ALA A 130 8.93 2.19 -0.79
N GLY A 131 10.25 2.10 -0.85
CA GLY A 131 11.07 2.95 -1.71
C GLY A 131 10.79 2.76 -3.19
N LEU A 132 10.59 1.52 -3.64
CA LEU A 132 10.23 1.24 -5.03
C LEU A 132 8.86 1.81 -5.40
N ILE A 133 7.89 1.76 -4.49
CA ILE A 133 6.58 2.37 -4.71
C ILE A 133 6.72 3.89 -4.87
N ALA A 134 7.45 4.55 -3.98
CA ALA A 134 7.68 5.99 -4.04
C ALA A 134 8.39 6.38 -5.34
N GLN A 135 9.41 5.62 -5.73
CA GLN A 135 10.16 5.84 -6.96
C GLN A 135 9.27 5.68 -8.20
N SER A 136 8.44 4.65 -8.21
CA SER A 136 7.49 4.39 -9.30
C SER A 136 6.48 5.54 -9.43
N TYR A 137 6.00 6.05 -8.31
CA TYR A 137 5.09 7.19 -8.31
C TYR A 137 5.78 8.46 -8.80
N ALA A 138 7.02 8.72 -8.40
CA ALA A 138 7.81 9.85 -8.88
C ALA A 138 8.00 9.79 -10.40
N HIS A 139 8.32 8.62 -10.94
CA HIS A 139 8.45 8.43 -12.39
C HIS A 139 7.11 8.66 -13.11
N PHE A 140 6.02 8.17 -12.53
CA PHE A 140 4.69 8.40 -13.08
C PHE A 140 4.38 9.89 -13.19
N LEU A 141 4.68 10.67 -12.16
CA LEU A 141 4.46 12.12 -12.15
C LEU A 141 5.30 12.82 -13.22
N GLN A 142 6.55 12.42 -13.39
CA GLN A 142 7.42 12.97 -14.43
C GLN A 142 6.89 12.68 -15.83
N ASP A 143 6.38 11.48 -16.07
CA ASP A 143 5.82 11.11 -17.37
C ASP A 143 4.54 11.88 -17.66
N GLU A 144 3.70 12.14 -16.66
CA GLU A 144 2.50 12.96 -16.81
C GLU A 144 2.87 14.42 -17.14
N GLU A 145 3.85 15.00 -16.48
CA GLU A 145 4.35 16.35 -16.79
C GLU A 145 4.85 16.46 -18.23
N LYS A 146 5.56 15.46 -18.71
CA LYS A 146 6.04 15.42 -20.10
C LYS A 146 4.89 15.36 -21.08
N ARG A 147 3.86 14.56 -20.81
CA ARG A 147 2.67 14.47 -21.66
C ARG A 147 1.94 15.82 -21.74
N GLU A 148 1.78 16.48 -20.61
CA GLU A 148 1.12 17.80 -20.54
C GLU A 148 1.91 18.85 -21.30
N SER A 149 3.25 18.83 -21.24
CA SER A 149 4.10 19.78 -21.95
C SER A 149 4.13 19.56 -23.47
N GLU A 150 3.83 18.35 -23.95
CA GLU A 150 3.77 17.99 -25.36
C GLU A 150 2.41 18.25 -26.00
N THR A 151 1.38 18.55 -25.21
CA THR A 151 0.04 18.87 -25.71
C THR A 151 -0.04 20.37 -26.04
N PRO A 152 -0.33 20.75 -27.29
CA PRO A 152 -0.44 22.19 -27.68
C PRO A 152 -1.62 22.88 -27.02
#